data_2a0b2f8c0df4f6f25d39c1190c699e04
#
_entry.id   2a0b2f8c0df4f6f25d39c1190c699e04
#
_cell.length_a   1.000
_cell.length_b   1.000
_cell.length_c   1.000
_cell.angle_alpha   90.00
_cell.angle_beta   90.00
_cell.angle_gamma   90.00
#
_symmetry.space_group_name_H-M   'P 1'
#
loop_
_entity.id
_entity.type
_entity.pdbx_description
1 polymer ?
#
loop_
_entity_poly.entity_id
_entity_poly.type
_entity_poly.pdbx_seq_one_letter_code
_entity_poly.pdbx_strand_id
1 'polypeptide(L)'
;MSNKLIDLIDISKSYGMQTVLDELNLYIRENEFLTLLGPSGCGKTTTLRILGGFEMPDKGRVIFDGQDITDLPPNKRQLNTVFQKYALFTHMNIAENIAFGLKIKNKSKQYIHDKIKYALKLVNLDGFENRMPDSLSGGQQQRIAIARAIVNEPKVLLLDEPLGALDLKMRQDMQYELIRLKNELGITCLLYTSPSPRDRQKS
;
A
#
# COMPACT_ATOMS: atom_id res chain seq x y z
N MET A 1 -14.37 3.22 -21.67
CA MET A 1 -13.06 2.52 -21.52
C MET A 1 -12.44 3.06 -20.24
N SER A 2 -12.14 2.21 -19.24
CA SER A 2 -11.50 2.67 -17.99
C SER A 2 -10.11 3.20 -18.31
N ASN A 3 -9.82 4.41 -17.83
CA ASN A 3 -8.58 5.11 -18.12
C ASN A 3 -7.39 4.40 -17.42
N LYS A 4 -6.24 4.28 -18.07
CA LYS A 4 -5.00 3.82 -17.41
C LYS A 4 -4.61 4.87 -16.35
N LEU A 5 -4.57 4.47 -15.08
CA LEU A 5 -4.13 5.34 -14.00
C LEU A 5 -2.62 5.27 -13.80
N ILE A 6 -2.05 4.07 -13.92
CA ILE A 6 -0.60 3.82 -13.85
C ILE A 6 -0.18 3.09 -15.11
N ASP A 7 0.97 3.48 -15.68
CA ASP A 7 1.62 2.78 -16.77
C ASP A 7 3.13 2.68 -16.49
N LEU A 8 3.63 1.47 -16.36
CA LEU A 8 5.06 1.15 -16.30
C LEU A 8 5.50 0.79 -17.71
N ILE A 9 6.46 1.51 -18.25
CA ILE A 9 6.92 1.38 -19.64
C ILE A 9 8.39 1.01 -19.61
N ASP A 10 8.71 -0.20 -20.10
CA ASP A 10 10.06 -0.75 -20.29
C ASP A 10 10.94 -0.65 -19.03
N ILE A 11 10.35 -0.87 -17.84
CA ILE A 11 11.04 -0.75 -16.56
C ILE A 11 12.08 -1.86 -16.43
N SER A 12 13.34 -1.46 -16.31
CA SER A 12 14.44 -2.37 -16.01
C SER A 12 15.12 -1.94 -14.72
N LYS A 13 15.52 -2.94 -13.91
CA LYS A 13 16.24 -2.74 -12.64
C LYS A 13 17.18 -3.89 -12.36
N SER A 14 18.43 -3.55 -12.05
CA SER A 14 19.45 -4.51 -11.67
C SER A 14 20.09 -4.12 -10.32
N TYR A 15 20.53 -5.10 -9.56
CA TYR A 15 21.34 -4.95 -8.35
C TYR A 15 22.68 -5.67 -8.56
N GLY A 16 23.73 -4.91 -8.79
CA GLY A 16 25.03 -5.46 -9.21
C GLY A 16 24.88 -6.19 -10.56
N MET A 17 25.21 -7.49 -10.59
CA MET A 17 25.12 -8.31 -11.82
C MET A 17 23.76 -9.00 -11.99
N GLN A 18 22.85 -8.86 -11.03
CA GLN A 18 21.54 -9.53 -11.07
C GLN A 18 20.48 -8.58 -11.61
N THR A 19 19.92 -8.87 -12.78
CA THR A 19 18.73 -8.20 -13.30
C THR A 19 17.49 -8.75 -12.60
N VAL A 20 16.71 -7.86 -12.00
CA VAL A 20 15.49 -8.19 -11.24
C VAL A 20 14.24 -7.84 -12.01
N LEU A 21 14.28 -6.76 -12.77
CA LEU A 21 13.23 -6.38 -13.72
C LEU A 21 13.89 -6.15 -15.07
N ASP A 22 13.30 -6.71 -16.11
CA ASP A 22 13.78 -6.61 -17.50
C ASP A 22 12.62 -6.22 -18.40
N GLU A 23 12.65 -4.98 -18.91
CA GLU A 23 11.65 -4.36 -19.79
C GLU A 23 10.19 -4.61 -19.34
N LEU A 24 9.94 -4.53 -18.02
CA LEU A 24 8.60 -4.75 -17.46
C LEU A 24 7.64 -3.69 -17.98
N ASN A 25 6.58 -4.17 -18.64
CA ASN A 25 5.44 -3.37 -19.05
C ASN A 25 4.21 -3.81 -18.27
N LEU A 26 3.59 -2.87 -17.53
CA LEU A 26 2.42 -3.13 -16.69
C LEU A 26 1.55 -1.88 -16.60
N TYR A 27 0.25 -2.01 -16.85
CA TYR A 27 -0.67 -0.90 -16.59
C TYR A 27 -1.72 -1.29 -15.55
N ILE A 28 -2.20 -0.29 -14.82
CA ILE A 28 -3.25 -0.41 -13.81
C ILE A 28 -4.33 0.62 -14.13
N ARG A 29 -5.57 0.17 -14.15
CA ARG A 29 -6.71 1.04 -14.42
C ARG A 29 -7.23 1.69 -13.14
N GLU A 30 -7.93 2.79 -13.30
CA GLU A 30 -8.62 3.45 -12.19
C GLU A 30 -9.66 2.50 -11.56
N ASN A 31 -9.73 2.52 -10.23
CA ASN A 31 -10.61 1.65 -9.42
C ASN A 31 -10.35 0.14 -9.61
N GLU A 32 -9.18 -0.26 -10.07
CA GLU A 32 -8.78 -1.66 -10.18
C GLU A 32 -8.23 -2.20 -8.84
N PHE A 33 -8.45 -3.51 -8.59
CA PHE A 33 -7.76 -4.26 -7.56
C PHE A 33 -6.83 -5.25 -8.24
N LEU A 34 -5.56 -4.89 -8.36
CA LEU A 34 -4.57 -5.72 -9.04
C LEU A 34 -3.73 -6.49 -8.00
N THR A 35 -3.59 -7.78 -8.20
CA THR A 35 -2.71 -8.62 -7.37
C THR A 35 -1.55 -9.15 -8.20
N LEU A 36 -0.33 -8.81 -7.77
CA LEU A 36 0.90 -9.39 -8.35
C LEU A 36 1.23 -10.69 -7.62
N LEU A 37 1.18 -11.80 -8.37
CA LEU A 37 1.51 -13.14 -7.89
C LEU A 37 2.87 -13.57 -8.45
N GLY A 38 3.63 -14.32 -7.65
CA GLY A 38 4.89 -14.91 -8.12
C GLY A 38 5.80 -15.35 -6.99
N PRO A 39 6.84 -16.15 -7.27
CA PRO A 39 7.80 -16.62 -6.26
C PRO A 39 8.58 -15.46 -5.64
N SER A 40 9.20 -15.71 -4.49
CA SER A 40 10.11 -14.74 -3.86
C SER A 40 11.27 -14.41 -4.82
N GLY A 41 11.67 -13.14 -4.87
CA GLY A 41 12.78 -12.69 -5.73
C GLY A 41 12.43 -12.38 -7.19
N CYS A 42 11.18 -12.55 -7.65
CA CYS A 42 10.79 -12.21 -9.03
C CYS A 42 10.47 -10.71 -9.26
N GLY A 43 10.98 -9.82 -8.44
CA GLY A 43 10.91 -8.37 -8.68
C GLY A 43 9.66 -7.64 -8.17
N LYS A 44 8.71 -8.29 -7.49
CA LYS A 44 7.44 -7.68 -7.05
C LYS A 44 7.63 -6.51 -6.07
N THR A 45 8.43 -6.73 -5.02
CA THR A 45 8.77 -5.66 -4.06
C THR A 45 9.53 -4.52 -4.73
N THR A 46 10.42 -4.85 -5.69
CA THR A 46 11.13 -3.84 -6.49
C THR A 46 10.15 -3.01 -7.33
N THR A 47 9.18 -3.65 -7.97
CA THR A 47 8.12 -2.96 -8.73
C THR A 47 7.32 -2.01 -7.83
N LEU A 48 6.88 -2.47 -6.63
CA LEU A 48 6.18 -1.60 -5.68
C LEU A 48 7.05 -0.44 -5.20
N ARG A 49 8.35 -0.68 -4.94
CA ARG A 49 9.28 0.38 -4.53
C ARG A 49 9.50 1.41 -5.63
N ILE A 50 9.60 0.98 -6.87
CA ILE A 50 9.70 1.89 -8.03
C ILE A 50 8.42 2.71 -8.16
N LEU A 51 7.24 2.09 -8.08
CA LEU A 51 5.95 2.79 -8.07
C LEU A 51 5.84 3.78 -6.91
N GLY A 52 6.24 3.38 -5.72
CA GLY A 52 6.22 4.24 -4.53
C GLY A 52 7.29 5.35 -4.52
N GLY A 53 8.25 5.33 -5.44
CA GLY A 53 9.37 6.29 -5.50
C GLY A 53 10.46 6.05 -4.45
N PHE A 54 10.50 4.84 -3.85
CA PHE A 54 11.55 4.43 -2.91
C PHE A 54 12.77 3.83 -3.63
N GLU A 55 12.62 3.52 -4.91
CA GLU A 55 13.67 2.97 -5.77
C GLU A 55 13.54 3.61 -7.16
N MET A 56 14.67 3.90 -7.79
CA MET A 56 14.71 4.40 -9.16
C MET A 56 14.90 3.24 -10.13
N PRO A 57 14.17 3.17 -11.24
CA PRO A 57 14.47 2.22 -12.31
C PRO A 57 15.80 2.61 -12.98
N ASP A 58 16.51 1.63 -13.54
CA ASP A 58 17.71 1.88 -14.34
C ASP A 58 17.34 2.32 -15.76
N LYS A 59 16.17 1.84 -16.25
CA LYS A 59 15.58 2.22 -17.53
C LYS A 59 14.07 2.25 -17.43
N GLY A 60 13.44 2.91 -18.39
CA GLY A 60 11.98 2.96 -18.49
C GLY A 60 11.37 4.16 -17.77
N ARG A 61 10.04 4.22 -17.73
CA ARG A 61 9.28 5.32 -17.16
C ARG A 61 8.06 4.86 -16.38
N VAL A 62 7.72 5.61 -15.35
CA VAL A 62 6.50 5.44 -14.55
C VAL A 62 5.57 6.60 -14.84
N ILE A 63 4.46 6.32 -15.50
CA ILE A 63 3.42 7.31 -15.79
C ILE A 63 2.28 7.14 -14.81
N PHE A 64 1.83 8.22 -14.19
CA PHE A 64 0.70 8.27 -13.29
C PHE A 64 -0.27 9.37 -13.72
N ASP A 65 -1.51 9.01 -14.03
CA ASP A 65 -2.56 9.94 -14.49
C ASP A 65 -2.06 10.83 -15.66
N GLY A 66 -1.34 10.21 -16.61
CA GLY A 66 -0.74 10.87 -17.78
C GLY A 66 0.54 11.67 -17.51
N GLN A 67 1.01 11.76 -16.27
CA GLN A 67 2.22 12.48 -15.90
C GLN A 67 3.38 11.53 -15.62
N ASP A 68 4.57 11.86 -16.11
CA ASP A 68 5.78 11.13 -15.76
C ASP A 68 6.19 11.45 -14.31
N ILE A 69 6.19 10.42 -13.46
CA ILE A 69 6.55 10.52 -12.04
C ILE A 69 7.84 9.75 -11.71
N THR A 70 8.58 9.32 -12.72
CA THR A 70 9.77 8.47 -12.55
C THR A 70 10.73 9.04 -11.52
N ASP A 71 11.07 10.34 -11.64
CA ASP A 71 12.03 11.02 -10.78
C ASP A 71 11.41 11.67 -9.54
N LEU A 72 10.09 11.53 -9.34
CA LEU A 72 9.44 12.14 -8.19
C LEU A 72 9.68 11.32 -6.90
N PRO A 73 10.11 11.96 -5.81
CA PRO A 73 10.25 11.30 -4.52
C PRO A 73 8.88 10.87 -3.94
N PRO A 74 8.85 9.92 -2.99
CA PRO A 74 7.61 9.35 -2.44
C PRO A 74 6.60 10.38 -1.94
N ASN A 75 7.08 11.43 -1.28
CA ASN A 75 6.24 12.47 -0.70
C ASN A 75 5.53 13.39 -1.71
N LYS A 76 5.95 13.35 -2.97
CA LYS A 76 5.34 14.10 -4.09
C LYS A 76 4.41 13.23 -4.95
N ARG A 77 4.35 11.92 -4.71
CA ARG A 77 3.45 11.01 -5.43
C ARG A 77 2.10 10.93 -4.72
N GLN A 78 1.02 10.80 -5.49
CA GLN A 78 -0.34 10.59 -4.96
C GLN A 78 -0.62 9.10 -4.67
N LEU A 79 0.38 8.41 -4.19
CA LEU A 79 0.40 6.99 -3.88
C LEU A 79 0.76 6.83 -2.41
N ASN A 80 0.10 5.93 -1.70
CA ASN A 80 0.50 5.56 -0.34
C ASN A 80 0.86 4.09 -0.27
N THR A 81 1.90 3.77 0.49
CA THR A 81 2.41 2.41 0.65
C THR A 81 2.19 1.91 2.08
N VAL A 82 1.63 0.71 2.20
CA VAL A 82 1.60 -0.07 3.44
C VAL A 82 2.66 -1.16 3.32
N PHE A 83 3.68 -1.09 4.18
CA PHE A 83 4.80 -2.02 4.18
C PHE A 83 4.46 -3.30 4.95
N GLN A 84 5.17 -4.39 4.63
CA GLN A 84 5.03 -5.71 5.26
C GLN A 84 5.10 -5.69 6.80
N LYS A 85 5.99 -4.87 7.38
CA LYS A 85 6.13 -4.69 8.84
C LYS A 85 5.26 -3.56 9.40
N TYR A 86 4.23 -3.14 8.66
CA TYR A 86 3.28 -2.07 9.00
C TYR A 86 3.92 -0.70 9.27
N ALA A 87 5.18 -0.63 9.68
CA ALA A 87 5.96 0.58 9.95
C ALA A 87 5.21 1.61 10.84
N LEU A 88 4.48 1.12 11.86
CA LEU A 88 3.85 2.00 12.85
C LEU A 88 4.92 2.64 13.74
N PHE A 89 4.70 3.89 14.10
CA PHE A 89 5.56 4.62 15.04
C PHE A 89 5.26 4.12 16.45
N THR A 90 6.15 3.32 17.03
CA THR A 90 5.95 2.65 18.32
C THR A 90 5.90 3.60 19.51
N HIS A 91 6.48 4.80 19.37
CA HIS A 91 6.49 5.87 20.37
C HIS A 91 5.27 6.80 20.29
N MET A 92 4.34 6.55 19.36
CA MET A 92 3.11 7.31 19.15
C MET A 92 1.89 6.42 19.38
N ASN A 93 0.83 6.98 19.97
CA ASN A 93 -0.46 6.29 20.04
C ASN A 93 -1.11 6.15 18.65
N ILE A 94 -2.23 5.45 18.59
CA ILE A 94 -2.92 5.16 17.30
C ILE A 94 -3.43 6.44 16.64
N ALA A 95 -4.02 7.37 17.39
CA ALA A 95 -4.46 8.66 16.85
C ALA A 95 -3.30 9.45 16.25
N GLU A 96 -2.15 9.48 16.92
CA GLU A 96 -0.95 10.16 16.45
C GLU A 96 -0.38 9.51 15.19
N ASN A 97 -0.36 8.18 15.13
CA ASN A 97 0.04 7.43 13.94
C ASN A 97 -0.82 7.80 12.74
N ILE A 98 -2.15 7.81 12.89
CA ILE A 98 -3.09 8.15 11.81
C ILE A 98 -2.95 9.62 11.42
N ALA A 99 -2.81 10.52 12.42
CA ALA A 99 -2.70 11.96 12.20
C ALA A 99 -1.40 12.40 11.53
N PHE A 100 -0.36 11.59 11.55
CA PHE A 100 1.01 11.99 11.20
C PHE A 100 1.10 12.71 9.85
N GLY A 101 0.58 12.09 8.79
CA GLY A 101 0.59 12.69 7.46
C GLY A 101 -0.25 13.97 7.34
N LEU A 102 -1.37 14.04 8.06
CA LEU A 102 -2.23 15.22 8.09
C LEU A 102 -1.59 16.41 8.82
N LYS A 103 -0.83 16.12 9.89
CA LYS A 103 -0.04 17.14 10.62
C LYS A 103 1.05 17.73 9.72
N ILE A 104 1.78 16.90 8.97
CA ILE A 104 2.78 17.37 8.00
C ILE A 104 2.14 18.27 6.92
N LYS A 105 0.92 17.95 6.49
CA LYS A 105 0.15 18.77 5.54
C LYS A 105 -0.52 20.00 6.18
N ASN A 106 -0.22 20.32 7.44
CA ASN A 106 -0.75 21.46 8.19
C ASN A 106 -2.30 21.53 8.19
N LYS A 107 -2.98 20.38 8.26
CA LYS A 107 -4.45 20.35 8.35
C LYS A 107 -4.93 20.84 9.72
N SER A 108 -6.13 21.42 9.79
CA SER A 108 -6.69 21.94 11.04
C SER A 108 -6.91 20.82 12.07
N LYS A 109 -6.87 21.15 13.37
CA LYS A 109 -7.09 20.20 14.45
C LYS A 109 -8.44 19.48 14.34
N GLN A 110 -9.49 20.23 13.97
CA GLN A 110 -10.84 19.68 13.79
C GLN A 110 -10.85 18.65 12.63
N TYR A 111 -10.29 19.02 11.48
CA TYR A 111 -10.18 18.11 10.33
C TYR A 111 -9.44 16.82 10.70
N ILE A 112 -8.30 16.93 11.40
CA ILE A 112 -7.52 15.77 11.84
C ILE A 112 -8.35 14.87 12.76
N HIS A 113 -9.05 15.45 13.74
CA HIS A 113 -9.90 14.71 14.67
C HIS A 113 -10.99 13.93 13.96
N ASP A 114 -11.71 14.57 13.04
CA ASP A 114 -12.78 13.94 12.27
C ASP A 114 -12.26 12.83 11.36
N LYS A 115 -11.10 13.04 10.73
CA LYS A 115 -10.44 12.03 9.90
C LYS A 115 -9.93 10.83 10.68
N ILE A 116 -9.43 11.00 11.90
CA ILE A 116 -9.04 9.90 12.77
C ILE A 116 -10.26 9.03 13.10
N LYS A 117 -11.36 9.64 13.57
CA LYS A 117 -12.60 8.92 13.88
C LYS A 117 -13.13 8.16 12.65
N TYR A 118 -13.19 8.84 11.52
CA TYR A 118 -13.60 8.22 10.26
C TYR A 118 -12.74 7.02 9.89
N ALA A 119 -11.41 7.18 9.92
CA ALA A 119 -10.48 6.11 9.55
C ALA A 119 -10.56 4.90 10.50
N LEU A 120 -10.68 5.13 11.82
CA LEU A 120 -10.84 4.05 12.80
C LEU A 120 -12.15 3.30 12.62
N LYS A 121 -13.25 4.00 12.38
CA LYS A 121 -14.55 3.39 12.06
C LYS A 121 -14.46 2.54 10.79
N LEU A 122 -13.79 3.05 9.77
CA LEU A 122 -13.64 2.38 8.48
C LEU A 122 -12.92 1.02 8.60
N VAL A 123 -11.96 0.91 9.51
CA VAL A 123 -11.21 -0.33 9.77
C VAL A 123 -11.72 -1.13 10.97
N ASN A 124 -12.92 -0.81 11.50
CA ASN A 124 -13.57 -1.47 12.64
C ASN A 124 -12.71 -1.48 13.92
N LEU A 125 -12.08 -0.35 14.24
CA LEU A 125 -11.24 -0.15 15.44
C LEU A 125 -11.62 1.14 16.19
N ASP A 126 -12.94 1.44 16.27
CA ASP A 126 -13.44 2.56 17.07
C ASP A 126 -12.95 2.45 18.54
N GLY A 127 -12.60 3.57 19.15
CA GLY A 127 -12.15 3.62 20.55
C GLY A 127 -10.68 3.19 20.77
N PHE A 128 -9.90 2.99 19.69
CA PHE A 128 -8.49 2.60 19.79
C PHE A 128 -7.53 3.79 19.79
N GLU A 129 -8.02 5.03 19.77
CA GLU A 129 -7.26 6.26 19.60
C GLU A 129 -6.04 6.37 20.52
N ASN A 130 -6.24 6.02 21.80
CA ASN A 130 -5.24 6.19 22.86
C ASN A 130 -4.37 4.95 23.09
N ARG A 131 -4.59 3.85 22.35
CA ARG A 131 -3.78 2.64 22.47
C ARG A 131 -2.41 2.84 21.83
N MET A 132 -1.43 2.07 22.31
CA MET A 132 -0.09 2.00 21.71
C MET A 132 -0.02 0.83 20.73
N PRO A 133 0.78 0.93 19.66
CA PRO A 133 0.93 -0.14 18.65
C PRO A 133 1.26 -1.50 19.26
N ASP A 134 2.12 -1.55 20.28
CA ASP A 134 2.58 -2.79 20.91
C ASP A 134 1.47 -3.54 21.67
N SER A 135 0.37 -2.84 22.00
CA SER A 135 -0.82 -3.46 22.62
C SER A 135 -1.75 -4.15 21.64
N LEU A 136 -1.46 -4.08 20.35
CA LEU A 136 -2.32 -4.56 19.28
C LEU A 136 -1.85 -5.90 18.70
N SER A 137 -2.80 -6.74 18.29
CA SER A 137 -2.49 -7.91 17.45
C SER A 137 -1.96 -7.50 16.07
N GLY A 138 -1.25 -8.40 15.38
CA GLY A 138 -0.72 -8.12 14.02
C GLY A 138 -1.80 -7.67 13.04
N GLY A 139 -2.98 -8.31 13.06
CA GLY A 139 -4.10 -7.88 12.21
C GLY A 139 -4.64 -6.49 12.56
N GLN A 140 -4.67 -6.12 13.86
CA GLN A 140 -5.05 -4.77 14.30
C GLN A 140 -3.99 -3.75 13.88
N GLN A 141 -2.70 -4.04 14.04
CA GLN A 141 -1.62 -3.17 13.58
C GLN A 141 -1.70 -2.92 12.07
N GLN A 142 -2.00 -3.96 11.31
CA GLN A 142 -2.21 -3.85 9.86
C GLN A 142 -3.37 -2.92 9.52
N ARG A 143 -4.52 -3.08 10.17
CA ARG A 143 -5.68 -2.19 9.98
C ARG A 143 -5.34 -0.74 10.30
N ILE A 144 -4.57 -0.49 11.35
CA ILE A 144 -4.10 0.87 11.66
C ILE A 144 -3.14 1.40 10.59
N ALA A 145 -2.24 0.58 10.05
CA ALA A 145 -1.37 0.99 8.94
C ALA A 145 -2.18 1.37 7.69
N ILE A 146 -3.24 0.61 7.40
CA ILE A 146 -4.20 0.92 6.32
C ILE A 146 -4.93 2.23 6.64
N ALA A 147 -5.47 2.41 7.87
CA ALA A 147 -6.13 3.64 8.29
C ALA A 147 -5.22 4.87 8.13
N ARG A 148 -3.93 4.76 8.53
CA ARG A 148 -2.92 5.80 8.34
C ARG A 148 -2.67 6.12 6.86
N ALA A 149 -2.73 5.12 5.99
CA ALA A 149 -2.53 5.32 4.57
C ALA A 149 -3.75 6.00 3.91
N ILE A 150 -4.97 5.53 4.20
CA ILE A 150 -6.19 6.03 3.55
C ILE A 150 -6.62 7.41 4.01
N VAL A 151 -6.27 7.83 5.24
CA VAL A 151 -6.63 9.14 5.79
C VAL A 151 -6.06 10.31 4.96
N ASN A 152 -5.01 10.05 4.20
CA ASN A 152 -4.40 11.00 3.28
C ASN A 152 -5.10 11.08 1.91
N GLU A 153 -6.17 10.31 1.71
CA GLU A 153 -6.97 10.25 0.48
C GLU A 153 -6.13 9.98 -0.77
N PRO A 154 -5.34 8.89 -0.79
CA PRO A 154 -4.52 8.56 -1.95
C PRO A 154 -5.40 8.08 -3.11
N LYS A 155 -5.01 8.34 -4.35
CA LYS A 155 -5.63 7.71 -5.53
C LYS A 155 -5.28 6.22 -5.62
N VAL A 156 -4.10 5.83 -5.12
CA VAL A 156 -3.60 4.45 -5.16
C VAL A 156 -3.03 4.02 -3.83
N LEU A 157 -3.39 2.82 -3.39
CA LEU A 157 -2.83 2.14 -2.23
C LEU A 157 -1.95 0.98 -2.69
N LEU A 158 -0.67 1.05 -2.37
CA LEU A 158 0.31 0.00 -2.60
C LEU A 158 0.44 -0.85 -1.34
N LEU A 159 0.32 -2.17 -1.45
CA LEU A 159 0.31 -3.10 -0.32
C LEU A 159 1.40 -4.16 -0.52
N ASP A 160 2.48 -4.05 0.26
CA ASP A 160 3.63 -4.97 0.21
C ASP A 160 3.44 -6.13 1.20
N GLU A 161 3.09 -7.31 0.69
CA GLU A 161 2.80 -8.54 1.46
C GLU A 161 1.88 -8.34 2.68
N PRO A 162 0.78 -7.60 2.57
CA PRO A 162 -0.04 -7.27 3.73
C PRO A 162 -0.66 -8.50 4.40
N LEU A 163 -0.70 -9.64 3.71
CA LEU A 163 -1.36 -10.86 4.16
C LEU A 163 -0.36 -11.94 4.58
N GLY A 164 0.94 -11.70 4.44
CA GLY A 164 1.97 -12.73 4.61
C GLY A 164 2.09 -13.28 6.04
N ALA A 165 1.87 -12.46 7.05
CA ALA A 165 1.99 -12.82 8.47
C ALA A 165 0.68 -13.34 9.10
N LEU A 166 -0.43 -13.39 8.33
CA LEU A 166 -1.75 -13.78 8.83
C LEU A 166 -2.02 -15.28 8.57
N ASP A 167 -2.78 -15.91 9.48
CA ASP A 167 -3.35 -17.24 9.23
C ASP A 167 -4.39 -17.20 8.09
N LEU A 168 -4.82 -18.37 7.62
CA LEU A 168 -5.68 -18.48 6.44
C LEU A 168 -7.01 -17.75 6.61
N LYS A 169 -7.65 -17.85 7.78
CA LYS A 169 -8.94 -17.21 8.04
C LYS A 169 -8.79 -15.69 8.10
N MET A 170 -7.83 -15.20 8.88
CA MET A 170 -7.54 -13.77 8.98
C MET A 170 -7.13 -13.17 7.63
N ARG A 171 -6.44 -13.94 6.79
CA ARG A 171 -6.06 -13.52 5.43
C ARG A 171 -7.30 -13.32 4.54
N GLN A 172 -8.24 -14.25 4.57
CA GLN A 172 -9.50 -14.12 3.82
C GLN A 172 -10.31 -12.91 4.30
N ASP A 173 -10.48 -12.78 5.62
CA ASP A 173 -11.21 -11.66 6.22
C ASP A 173 -10.58 -10.31 5.80
N MET A 174 -9.25 -10.21 5.81
CA MET A 174 -8.53 -9.01 5.39
C MET A 174 -8.66 -8.73 3.89
N GLN A 175 -8.67 -9.76 3.03
CA GLN A 175 -8.92 -9.57 1.60
C GLN A 175 -10.30 -8.98 1.35
N TYR A 176 -11.34 -9.51 1.99
CA TYR A 176 -12.70 -8.95 1.89
C TYR A 176 -12.75 -7.50 2.38
N GLU A 177 -12.06 -7.21 3.48
CA GLU A 177 -12.00 -5.85 4.03
C GLU A 177 -11.29 -4.87 3.08
N LEU A 178 -10.18 -5.27 2.47
CA LEU A 178 -9.47 -4.44 1.47
C LEU A 178 -10.33 -4.18 0.24
N ILE A 179 -11.06 -5.17 -0.25
CA ILE A 179 -11.99 -5.00 -1.39
C ILE A 179 -13.13 -4.06 -1.01
N ARG A 180 -13.70 -4.19 0.18
CA ARG A 180 -14.73 -3.29 0.71
C ARG A 180 -14.21 -1.85 0.78
N LEU A 181 -13.06 -1.64 1.40
CA LEU A 181 -12.41 -0.33 1.52
C LEU A 181 -12.13 0.30 0.17
N LYS A 182 -11.60 -0.48 -0.77
CA LYS A 182 -11.35 -0.04 -2.15
C LYS A 182 -12.63 0.46 -2.82
N ASN A 183 -13.73 -0.29 -2.70
CA ASN A 183 -15.02 0.08 -3.31
C ASN A 183 -15.64 1.30 -2.62
N GLU A 184 -15.60 1.38 -1.28
CA GLU A 184 -16.16 2.47 -0.49
C GLU A 184 -15.42 3.81 -0.72
N LEU A 185 -14.10 3.74 -0.90
CA LEU A 185 -13.26 4.91 -1.08
C LEU A 185 -13.02 5.28 -2.55
N GLY A 186 -13.37 4.41 -3.50
CA GLY A 186 -13.11 4.62 -4.92
C GLY A 186 -11.61 4.67 -5.26
N ILE A 187 -10.76 3.95 -4.49
CA ILE A 187 -9.31 3.93 -4.71
C ILE A 187 -8.87 2.74 -5.54
N THR A 188 -7.71 2.86 -6.16
CA THR A 188 -7.04 1.75 -6.84
C THR A 188 -6.12 1.04 -5.86
N CYS A 189 -6.14 -0.29 -5.84
CA CYS A 189 -5.28 -1.07 -4.96
C CYS A 189 -4.34 -1.96 -5.77
N LEU A 190 -3.06 -1.91 -5.45
CA LEU A 190 -2.06 -2.85 -5.93
C LEU A 190 -1.52 -3.66 -4.75
N LEU A 191 -1.80 -4.95 -4.78
CA LEU A 191 -1.41 -5.90 -3.76
C LEU A 191 -0.29 -6.79 -4.28
N TYR A 192 0.74 -6.98 -3.46
CA TYR A 192 1.71 -8.03 -3.65
C TYR A 192 1.47 -9.17 -2.65
N THR A 193 1.45 -10.42 -3.13
CA THR A 193 1.41 -11.60 -2.27
C THR A 193 2.31 -12.70 -2.82
N SER A 194 3.01 -13.39 -1.94
CA SER A 194 3.71 -14.64 -2.26
C SER A 194 2.72 -15.79 -2.22
N PRO A 195 2.79 -16.76 -3.16
CA PRO A 195 1.97 -17.96 -3.08
C PRO A 195 2.24 -18.70 -1.78
N SER A 196 1.17 -19.09 -1.08
CA SER A 196 1.26 -19.89 0.14
C SER A 196 1.98 -21.21 -0.16
N PRO A 197 2.73 -21.79 0.80
CA PRO A 197 3.29 -23.13 0.64
C PRO A 197 2.26 -24.20 0.24
N ARG A 198 0.98 -24.01 0.57
CA ARG A 198 -0.13 -24.90 0.20
C ARG A 198 -0.60 -24.71 -1.25
N ASP A 199 -0.40 -23.52 -1.84
CA ASP A 199 -0.76 -23.28 -3.23
C ASP A 199 0.25 -23.94 -4.19
N ARG A 200 1.47 -24.23 -3.71
CA ARG A 200 2.52 -24.97 -4.44
C ARG A 200 2.25 -26.49 -4.55
N GLN A 201 1.31 -27.02 -3.79
CA GLN A 201 0.99 -28.46 -3.81
C GLN A 201 -0.13 -28.83 -4.81
N LYS A 202 -0.70 -27.85 -5.51
CA LYS A 202 -1.78 -28.04 -6.49
C LYS A 202 -1.39 -27.75 -7.94
N SER A 203 -0.10 -27.55 -8.20
CA SER A 203 0.46 -27.38 -9.57
C SER A 203 1.26 -28.60 -9.99
#